data_f0c8736c338ff93ba75aa1bb46db817e
#
_entry.id   f0c8736c338ff93ba75aa1bb46db817e
#
_cell.length_a   1.000
_cell.length_b   1.000
_cell.length_c   1.000
_cell.angle_alpha   90.00
_cell.angle_beta   90.00
_cell.angle_gamma   90.00
#
_symmetry.space_group_name_H-M   'P 1'
#
loop_
_entity.id
_entity.type
_entity.pdbx_description
1 polymer ?
#
loop_
_entity_poly.entity_id
_entity_poly.type
_entity_poly.pdbx_seq_one_letter_code
_entity_poly.pdbx_strand_id
1 'polypeptide(L)'
;MVSRVLVHAYRVSSNEVSLDVPIRDLGLKSIDVLAIPGDLGDRFGFCIPDLAVWDNPSANDLIDSLLNQRSADSLRESHGHADRNTQGRGSINEPVAVIGVGCRFPGDIDGPERLWDFLTEKKCAITAYPDRGFTNAGTFAESGGFLKDVAGFDNRFFDIPPDEALRMDPQQRLLLEVSWEALEHAGIIPESLRLSRTGVFVGVSSTDYVRLVSASAQQKSTIWDNTGGSSSIIANRISYFLDIQGPSIVIDTACSSSLVAVHLACRSLSTWDCDIALVGGTNVLISPEPWGGFREAGILSQTGCCHAFDKSADGMVRGEGCGVIVLQRLSDARLEGRRILAILTGSAVNQDGKSNGIMAPNPSAQIGVLENACKSARVDPLEIGYVEAHGTGTSLGDRIEAHALGMVFG
;
A
#
# COMPACT_ATOMS: atom_id res chain seq x y z
N MET A 1 45.25 -1.72 6.20
CA MET A 1 44.67 -3.08 6.11
C MET A 1 43.56 -3.12 5.05
N VAL A 2 42.68 -2.12 5.03
CA VAL A 2 41.64 -1.98 3.97
C VAL A 2 42.28 -2.01 2.57
N SER A 3 43.35 -1.24 2.32
CA SER A 3 44.10 -1.27 1.05
C SER A 3 44.57 -2.67 0.66
N ARG A 4 45.00 -3.49 1.63
CA ARG A 4 45.40 -4.88 1.35
C ARG A 4 44.23 -5.78 0.94
N VAL A 5 43.05 -5.55 1.48
CA VAL A 5 41.83 -6.27 1.05
C VAL A 5 41.50 -5.89 -0.37
N LEU A 6 41.47 -4.61 -0.71
CA LEU A 6 41.20 -4.12 -2.06
C LEU A 6 42.19 -4.69 -3.10
N VAL A 7 43.49 -4.69 -2.76
CA VAL A 7 44.53 -5.20 -3.66
C VAL A 7 44.49 -6.73 -3.80
N HIS A 8 44.34 -7.48 -2.70
CA HIS A 8 44.44 -8.94 -2.73
C HIS A 8 43.17 -9.66 -3.05
N ALA A 9 42.03 -9.18 -2.52
CA ALA A 9 40.74 -9.82 -2.78
C ALA A 9 40.12 -9.40 -4.13
N TYR A 10 40.27 -8.12 -4.47
CA TYR A 10 39.58 -7.53 -5.63
C TYR A 10 40.51 -7.18 -6.81
N ARG A 11 41.81 -7.50 -6.71
CA ARG A 11 42.85 -7.30 -7.76
C ARG A 11 42.99 -5.85 -8.24
N VAL A 12 42.72 -4.89 -7.38
CA VAL A 12 42.96 -3.48 -7.69
C VAL A 12 44.47 -3.22 -7.74
N SER A 13 44.95 -2.47 -8.74
CA SER A 13 46.36 -2.17 -8.89
C SER A 13 46.90 -1.43 -7.64
N SER A 14 48.01 -1.88 -7.11
CA SER A 14 48.63 -1.28 -5.90
C SER A 14 49.00 0.20 -6.07
N ASN A 15 49.18 0.68 -7.30
CA ASN A 15 49.46 2.07 -7.64
C ASN A 15 48.20 2.95 -7.73
N GLU A 16 47.02 2.36 -7.76
CA GLU A 16 45.74 3.04 -7.91
C GLU A 16 44.97 3.13 -6.60
N VAL A 17 45.38 2.42 -5.56
CA VAL A 17 44.72 2.46 -4.23
C VAL A 17 45.27 3.63 -3.41
N SER A 18 44.84 4.84 -3.76
CA SER A 18 44.88 5.95 -2.83
C SER A 18 43.71 5.83 -1.85
N LEU A 19 43.94 5.99 -0.56
CA LEU A 19 42.93 5.89 0.47
C LEU A 19 41.86 7.00 0.39
N ASP A 20 42.15 8.07 -0.36
CA ASP A 20 41.29 9.24 -0.55
C ASP A 20 40.44 9.15 -1.82
N VAL A 21 40.69 8.17 -2.70
CA VAL A 21 39.90 7.96 -3.90
C VAL A 21 38.59 7.26 -3.54
N PRO A 22 37.44 7.71 -4.09
CA PRO A 22 36.17 7.03 -3.87
C PRO A 22 36.23 5.55 -4.29
N ILE A 23 35.73 4.65 -3.45
CA ILE A 23 35.76 3.20 -3.67
C ILE A 23 35.09 2.82 -5.00
N ARG A 24 34.03 3.54 -5.38
CA ARG A 24 33.33 3.37 -6.68
C ARG A 24 34.21 3.67 -7.90
N ASP A 25 35.24 4.52 -7.73
CA ASP A 25 36.12 4.94 -8.83
C ASP A 25 37.36 4.01 -8.98
N LEU A 26 37.45 2.97 -8.15
CA LEU A 26 38.51 1.96 -8.20
C LEU A 26 38.26 0.87 -9.28
N GLY A 27 37.27 1.02 -10.14
CA GLY A 27 36.96 0.07 -11.22
C GLY A 27 36.36 -1.27 -10.75
N LEU A 28 35.87 -1.34 -9.53
CA LEU A 28 35.20 -2.52 -8.96
C LEU A 28 33.80 -2.70 -9.54
N LYS A 29 33.36 -3.95 -9.69
CA LYS A 29 31.97 -4.23 -10.03
C LYS A 29 31.08 -3.99 -8.80
N SER A 30 29.82 -3.66 -9.02
CA SER A 30 28.87 -3.39 -7.92
C SER A 30 28.78 -4.54 -6.91
N ILE A 31 28.88 -5.80 -7.37
CA ILE A 31 28.85 -6.97 -6.50
C ILE A 31 30.11 -7.07 -5.62
N ASP A 32 31.27 -6.64 -6.12
CA ASP A 32 32.52 -6.65 -5.38
C ASP A 32 32.47 -5.58 -4.27
N VAL A 33 31.87 -4.42 -4.55
CA VAL A 33 31.68 -3.33 -3.59
C VAL A 33 30.78 -3.79 -2.42
N LEU A 34 29.71 -4.54 -2.70
CA LEU A 34 28.82 -5.11 -1.68
C LEU A 34 29.49 -6.18 -0.79
N ALA A 35 30.51 -6.87 -1.29
CA ALA A 35 31.22 -7.90 -0.53
C ALA A 35 32.27 -7.33 0.44
N ILE A 36 32.73 -6.08 0.23
CA ILE A 36 33.79 -5.44 1.05
C ILE A 36 33.46 -5.42 2.54
N PRO A 37 32.24 -5.04 3.00
CA PRO A 37 31.90 -5.04 4.43
C PRO A 37 32.05 -6.42 5.07
N GLY A 38 31.56 -7.47 4.41
CA GLY A 38 31.70 -8.86 4.86
C GLY A 38 33.16 -9.30 5.01
N ASP A 39 33.95 -9.09 3.95
CA ASP A 39 35.38 -9.46 3.94
C ASP A 39 36.21 -8.68 5.00
N LEU A 40 35.84 -7.44 5.24
CA LEU A 40 36.47 -6.64 6.32
C LEU A 40 35.98 -7.12 7.69
N GLY A 41 34.69 -7.41 7.85
CA GLY A 41 34.09 -7.92 9.09
C GLY A 41 34.75 -9.21 9.56
N ASP A 42 34.91 -10.18 8.64
CA ASP A 42 35.58 -11.45 8.91
C ASP A 42 37.02 -11.28 9.37
N ARG A 43 37.74 -10.29 8.83
CA ARG A 43 39.14 -10.01 9.17
C ARG A 43 39.32 -9.21 10.44
N PHE A 44 38.38 -8.33 10.78
CA PHE A 44 38.42 -7.50 11.98
C PHE A 44 37.69 -8.12 13.17
N GLY A 45 36.90 -9.18 12.95
CA GLY A 45 36.19 -9.88 14.00
C GLY A 45 35.01 -9.13 14.58
N PHE A 46 34.40 -8.21 13.80
CA PHE A 46 33.17 -7.51 14.15
C PHE A 46 32.30 -7.25 12.91
N CYS A 47 30.98 -7.15 13.10
CA CYS A 47 30.04 -6.91 12.01
C CYS A 47 30.16 -5.47 11.49
N ILE A 48 30.41 -5.34 10.19
CA ILE A 48 30.39 -4.05 9.48
C ILE A 48 29.07 -3.99 8.70
N PRO A 49 28.27 -2.93 8.85
CA PRO A 49 27.03 -2.79 8.09
C PRO A 49 27.25 -2.84 6.58
N ASP A 50 26.40 -3.56 5.84
CA ASP A 50 26.54 -3.75 4.40
C ASP A 50 26.58 -2.43 3.61
N LEU A 51 25.93 -1.39 4.12
CA LEU A 51 25.90 -0.06 3.52
C LEU A 51 27.08 0.83 3.90
N ALA A 52 27.97 0.39 4.81
CA ALA A 52 29.07 1.21 5.30
C ALA A 52 29.99 1.74 4.18
N VAL A 53 30.13 1.01 3.07
CA VAL A 53 30.90 1.44 1.90
C VAL A 53 30.20 2.54 1.09
N TRP A 54 28.86 2.58 1.14
CA TRP A 54 28.06 3.60 0.45
C TRP A 54 27.99 4.89 1.24
N ASP A 55 27.91 4.78 2.56
CA ASP A 55 27.87 5.92 3.48
C ASP A 55 29.26 6.60 3.62
N ASN A 56 30.33 5.85 3.31
CA ASN A 56 31.73 6.31 3.42
C ASN A 56 32.40 6.18 2.05
N PRO A 57 32.40 7.23 1.24
CA PRO A 57 32.77 7.16 -0.17
C PRO A 57 34.24 6.77 -0.42
N SER A 58 35.16 7.04 0.50
CA SER A 58 36.58 6.64 0.38
C SER A 58 36.98 5.61 1.43
N ALA A 59 38.12 4.98 1.21
CA ALA A 59 38.68 4.02 2.19
C ALA A 59 39.09 4.70 3.53
N ASN A 60 39.49 5.96 3.51
CA ASN A 60 39.76 6.75 4.72
C ASN A 60 38.46 7.06 5.46
N ASP A 61 37.40 7.50 4.78
CA ASP A 61 36.12 7.78 5.43
C ASP A 61 35.58 6.51 6.11
N LEU A 62 35.68 5.36 5.44
CA LEU A 62 35.28 4.07 6.00
C LEU A 62 36.09 3.70 7.25
N ILE A 63 37.41 3.90 7.23
CA ILE A 63 38.29 3.62 8.36
C ILE A 63 37.92 4.53 9.54
N ASP A 64 37.74 5.82 9.33
CA ASP A 64 37.39 6.79 10.35
C ASP A 64 36.02 6.49 10.98
N SER A 65 35.06 6.13 10.16
CA SER A 65 33.72 5.70 10.62
C SER A 65 33.81 4.46 11.52
N LEU A 66 34.57 3.43 11.13
CA LEU A 66 34.73 2.20 11.90
C LEU A 66 35.50 2.44 13.21
N LEU A 67 36.48 3.33 13.23
CA LEU A 67 37.22 3.71 14.45
C LEU A 67 36.30 4.47 15.42
N ASN A 68 35.48 5.37 14.92
CA ASN A 68 34.52 6.13 15.72
C ASN A 68 33.43 5.24 16.30
N GLN A 69 32.90 4.26 15.53
CA GLN A 69 31.95 3.26 16.04
C GLN A 69 32.54 2.42 17.17
N ARG A 70 33.76 1.95 17.01
CA ARG A 70 34.46 1.17 18.05
C ARG A 70 34.66 1.96 19.33
N SER A 71 34.93 3.26 19.24
CA SER A 71 35.04 4.16 20.38
C SER A 71 33.71 4.39 21.08
N ALA A 72 32.63 4.46 20.31
CA ALA A 72 31.25 4.60 20.81
C ALA A 72 30.74 3.31 21.47
N ASP A 73 31.07 2.14 20.92
CA ASP A 73 30.69 0.84 21.49
C ASP A 73 31.45 0.55 22.81
N SER A 74 32.72 0.92 22.91
CA SER A 74 33.46 0.81 24.16
C SER A 74 32.94 1.72 25.28
N LEU A 75 32.34 2.85 24.94
CA LEU A 75 31.65 3.74 25.88
C LEU A 75 30.22 3.24 26.22
N ARG A 76 29.58 2.46 25.35
CA ARG A 76 28.27 1.86 25.59
C ARG A 76 28.33 0.63 26.47
N GLU A 77 29.39 -0.15 26.44
CA GLU A 77 29.60 -1.28 27.37
C GLU A 77 29.76 -0.85 28.83
N SER A 78 30.18 0.41 29.10
CA SER A 78 30.29 0.95 30.45
C SER A 78 29.00 1.56 31.03
N HIS A 79 27.98 1.77 30.20
CA HIS A 79 26.66 2.21 30.64
C HIS A 79 25.68 1.13 30.24
N GLY A 80 25.33 0.26 31.18
CA GLY A 80 24.38 -0.84 30.98
C GLY A 80 23.20 -0.36 30.18
N HIS A 81 23.01 -0.94 29.01
CA HIS A 81 21.78 -0.80 28.22
C HIS A 81 20.64 -1.28 29.10
N ALA A 82 19.97 -0.34 29.76
CA ALA A 82 18.61 -0.57 30.15
C ALA A 82 17.84 -0.84 28.86
N ASP A 83 17.59 -2.10 28.62
CA ASP A 83 16.78 -2.62 27.53
C ASP A 83 15.38 -2.01 27.64
N ARG A 84 15.18 -0.82 27.05
CA ARG A 84 13.89 -0.11 27.00
C ARG A 84 12.87 -0.85 26.11
N ASN A 85 13.25 -2.01 25.54
CA ASN A 85 12.46 -2.70 24.54
C ASN A 85 11.78 -3.99 25.01
N THR A 86 11.86 -4.37 26.28
CA THR A 86 11.22 -5.62 26.75
C THR A 86 10.14 -5.46 27.83
N GLN A 87 9.95 -4.24 28.35
CA GLN A 87 8.84 -3.96 29.27
C GLN A 87 7.74 -3.17 28.54
N GLY A 88 6.92 -3.85 27.75
CA GLY A 88 5.75 -3.23 27.14
C GLY A 88 5.38 -3.71 25.74
N ARG A 89 5.95 -4.82 25.24
CA ARG A 89 5.38 -5.44 24.04
C ARG A 89 3.97 -5.86 24.35
N GLY A 90 2.98 -5.11 23.85
CA GLY A 90 1.57 -5.41 23.93
C GLY A 90 1.29 -6.86 23.47
N SER A 91 0.14 -7.37 23.82
CA SER A 91 -0.31 -8.71 23.39
C SER A 91 -0.21 -8.80 21.86
N ILE A 92 0.25 -9.95 21.34
CA ILE A 92 0.31 -10.27 19.89
C ILE A 92 -1.04 -10.07 19.16
N ASN A 93 -2.13 -9.81 19.87
CA ASN A 93 -3.46 -9.51 19.36
C ASN A 93 -4.02 -8.20 19.91
N GLU A 94 -3.18 -7.17 19.96
CA GLU A 94 -3.64 -5.84 20.36
C GLU A 94 -4.52 -5.24 19.27
N PRO A 95 -5.66 -4.58 19.62
CA PRO A 95 -6.48 -3.85 18.67
C PRO A 95 -5.70 -2.71 18.01
N VAL A 96 -6.10 -2.38 16.79
CA VAL A 96 -5.50 -1.32 15.98
C VAL A 96 -6.46 -0.13 15.89
N ALA A 97 -5.95 1.07 16.12
CA ALA A 97 -6.70 2.31 16.02
C ALA A 97 -6.62 2.87 14.59
N VAL A 98 -7.76 3.30 14.05
CA VAL A 98 -7.84 4.18 12.89
C VAL A 98 -7.73 5.60 13.39
N ILE A 99 -6.68 6.32 13.02
CA ILE A 99 -6.37 7.67 13.51
C ILE A 99 -6.49 8.75 12.44
N GLY A 100 -6.56 8.37 11.16
CA GLY A 100 -6.73 9.28 10.04
C GLY A 100 -7.42 8.63 8.85
N VAL A 101 -8.08 9.43 8.03
CA VAL A 101 -8.80 9.01 6.82
C VAL A 101 -8.65 10.08 5.75
N GLY A 102 -8.39 9.68 4.52
CA GLY A 102 -8.48 10.50 3.31
C GLY A 102 -9.23 9.74 2.23
N CYS A 103 -9.98 10.43 1.38
CA CYS A 103 -10.68 9.77 0.29
C CYS A 103 -10.99 10.69 -0.89
N ARG A 104 -11.13 10.07 -2.06
CA ARG A 104 -11.69 10.63 -3.29
C ARG A 104 -12.69 9.61 -3.84
N PHE A 105 -13.97 9.94 -3.83
CA PHE A 105 -15.02 9.06 -4.34
C PHE A 105 -15.93 9.79 -5.33
N PRO A 106 -16.66 9.04 -6.19
CA PRO A 106 -17.68 9.61 -7.07
C PRO A 106 -18.72 10.44 -6.31
N GLY A 107 -19.27 11.46 -6.97
CA GLY A 107 -20.22 12.38 -6.33
C GLY A 107 -19.58 13.59 -5.68
N ASP A 108 -18.39 14.00 -6.17
CA ASP A 108 -17.59 15.13 -5.66
C ASP A 108 -17.20 14.96 -4.18
N ILE A 109 -16.94 13.72 -3.77
CA ILE A 109 -16.50 13.38 -2.41
C ILE A 109 -14.96 13.48 -2.37
N ASP A 110 -14.46 14.49 -1.67
CA ASP A 110 -13.04 14.83 -1.53
C ASP A 110 -12.57 14.82 -0.06
N GLY A 111 -13.21 14.04 0.77
CA GLY A 111 -12.86 13.88 2.19
C GLY A 111 -13.95 13.19 2.99
N PRO A 112 -13.65 12.79 4.25
CA PRO A 112 -14.56 12.02 5.09
C PRO A 112 -15.84 12.79 5.45
N GLU A 113 -15.78 14.09 5.63
CA GLU A 113 -16.95 14.93 5.94
C GLU A 113 -17.94 14.94 4.78
N ARG A 114 -17.44 15.12 3.53
CA ARG A 114 -18.30 15.07 2.34
C ARG A 114 -18.85 13.67 2.08
N LEU A 115 -18.08 12.63 2.41
CA LEU A 115 -18.60 11.26 2.37
C LEU A 115 -19.79 11.09 3.32
N TRP A 116 -19.66 11.60 4.55
CA TRP A 116 -20.72 11.54 5.53
C TRP A 116 -21.98 12.29 5.08
N ASP A 117 -21.84 13.50 4.57
CA ASP A 117 -22.94 14.30 4.05
C ASP A 117 -23.65 13.58 2.89
N PHE A 118 -22.87 13.04 1.95
CA PHE A 118 -23.37 12.30 0.82
C PHE A 118 -24.22 11.09 1.24
N LEU A 119 -23.72 10.32 2.23
CA LEU A 119 -24.43 9.14 2.76
C LEU A 119 -25.70 9.52 3.52
N THR A 120 -25.65 10.56 4.36
CA THR A 120 -26.81 11.03 5.15
C THR A 120 -27.91 11.60 4.25
N GLU A 121 -27.54 12.25 3.15
CA GLU A 121 -28.46 12.75 2.12
C GLU A 121 -28.97 11.65 1.18
N LYS A 122 -28.52 10.40 1.33
CA LYS A 122 -28.90 9.24 0.52
C LYS A 122 -28.74 9.49 -0.98
N LYS A 123 -27.67 10.20 -1.36
CA LYS A 123 -27.33 10.48 -2.77
C LYS A 123 -26.83 9.24 -3.50
N CYS A 124 -26.95 9.26 -4.83
CA CYS A 124 -26.39 8.26 -5.73
C CYS A 124 -25.32 8.93 -6.60
N ALA A 125 -24.15 8.29 -6.71
CA ALA A 125 -23.02 8.79 -7.50
C ALA A 125 -22.88 8.10 -8.87
N ILE A 126 -23.83 7.26 -9.24
CA ILE A 126 -23.80 6.56 -10.52
C ILE A 126 -24.19 7.53 -11.65
N THR A 127 -23.31 7.60 -12.66
CA THR A 127 -23.49 8.45 -13.84
C THR A 127 -23.13 7.67 -15.11
N ALA A 128 -23.41 8.24 -16.28
CA ALA A 128 -22.88 7.73 -17.53
C ALA A 128 -21.35 7.90 -17.57
N TYR A 129 -20.66 7.03 -18.32
CA TYR A 129 -19.22 7.10 -18.51
C TYR A 129 -18.81 8.49 -19.03
N PRO A 130 -17.88 9.19 -18.37
CA PRO A 130 -17.44 10.53 -18.79
C PRO A 130 -16.59 10.43 -20.06
N ASP A 131 -16.69 11.44 -20.94
CA ASP A 131 -15.78 11.57 -22.07
C ASP A 131 -14.38 11.98 -21.55
N ARG A 132 -13.46 11.04 -21.60
CA ARG A 132 -12.05 11.24 -21.21
C ARG A 132 -11.09 11.32 -22.41
N GLY A 133 -11.63 11.41 -23.62
CA GLY A 133 -10.85 11.47 -24.86
C GLY A 133 -10.13 10.15 -25.23
N PHE A 134 -10.33 9.07 -24.48
CA PHE A 134 -9.71 7.76 -24.71
C PHE A 134 -10.61 6.79 -25.48
N THR A 135 -11.89 7.08 -25.56
CA THR A 135 -12.88 6.24 -26.24
C THR A 135 -13.55 7.02 -27.36
N ASN A 136 -13.98 6.31 -28.41
CA ASN A 136 -14.99 6.84 -29.30
C ASN A 136 -16.29 6.97 -28.50
N ALA A 137 -16.47 8.10 -27.82
CA ALA A 137 -17.50 8.37 -26.82
C ALA A 137 -18.95 8.10 -27.30
N GLY A 138 -19.17 7.88 -28.59
CA GLY A 138 -20.48 7.57 -29.16
C GLY A 138 -20.93 6.11 -29.06
N THR A 139 -20.08 5.19 -28.62
CA THR A 139 -20.37 3.73 -28.62
C THR A 139 -20.29 3.06 -27.27
N PHE A 140 -19.75 3.74 -26.24
CA PHE A 140 -19.58 3.18 -24.91
C PHE A 140 -20.60 3.77 -23.94
N ALA A 141 -21.74 3.08 -23.80
CA ALA A 141 -22.88 3.51 -22.98
C ALA A 141 -22.94 2.73 -21.66
N GLU A 142 -21.94 2.91 -20.81
CA GLU A 142 -21.89 2.29 -19.49
C GLU A 142 -22.20 3.29 -18.38
N SER A 143 -22.86 2.79 -17.33
CA SER A 143 -23.07 3.51 -16.08
C SER A 143 -22.06 3.05 -15.03
N GLY A 144 -21.61 3.98 -14.19
CA GLY A 144 -20.66 3.68 -13.14
C GLY A 144 -20.51 4.84 -12.16
N GLY A 145 -19.79 4.59 -11.09
CA GLY A 145 -19.31 5.64 -10.19
C GLY A 145 -17.99 6.19 -10.70
N PHE A 146 -17.96 7.43 -11.20
CA PHE A 146 -16.77 8.02 -11.81
C PHE A 146 -16.29 9.23 -11.05
N LEU A 147 -14.96 9.33 -10.87
CA LEU A 147 -14.32 10.51 -10.36
C LEU A 147 -14.41 11.64 -11.40
N LYS A 148 -14.61 12.85 -10.92
CA LYS A 148 -14.72 14.04 -11.77
C LYS A 148 -13.41 14.33 -12.49
N ASP A 149 -12.29 14.21 -11.77
CA ASP A 149 -10.95 14.41 -12.29
C ASP A 149 -10.03 13.27 -11.86
N VAL A 150 -9.47 12.57 -12.83
CA VAL A 150 -8.46 11.53 -12.64
C VAL A 150 -7.11 11.93 -13.23
N ALA A 151 -7.06 13.05 -13.96
CA ALA A 151 -5.87 13.52 -14.65
C ALA A 151 -5.11 14.58 -13.85
N GLY A 152 -5.82 15.39 -13.06
CA GLY A 152 -5.25 16.43 -12.23
C GLY A 152 -4.28 15.86 -11.20
N PHE A 153 -3.17 16.59 -10.99
CA PHE A 153 -2.15 16.22 -10.01
C PHE A 153 -1.22 17.41 -9.75
N ASP A 154 -0.98 17.75 -8.49
CA ASP A 154 -0.02 18.77 -8.13
C ASP A 154 1.42 18.22 -8.13
N ASN A 155 1.96 18.00 -9.31
CA ASN A 155 3.30 17.45 -9.49
C ASN A 155 4.40 18.32 -8.86
N ARG A 156 4.18 19.63 -8.71
CA ARG A 156 5.15 20.54 -8.08
C ARG A 156 5.23 20.33 -6.58
N PHE A 157 4.08 20.15 -5.94
CA PHE A 157 4.01 19.83 -4.52
C PHE A 157 4.78 18.54 -4.19
N PHE A 158 4.67 17.53 -5.04
CA PHE A 158 5.34 16.23 -4.85
C PHE A 158 6.76 16.18 -5.43
N ASP A 159 7.31 17.30 -5.92
CA ASP A 159 8.64 17.41 -6.55
C ASP A 159 8.83 16.38 -7.70
N ILE A 160 7.79 16.17 -8.50
CA ILE A 160 7.79 15.26 -9.65
C ILE A 160 7.85 16.06 -10.94
N PRO A 161 8.83 15.77 -11.84
CA PRO A 161 8.90 16.43 -13.14
C PRO A 161 7.62 16.23 -13.97
N PRO A 162 7.15 17.25 -14.73
CA PRO A 162 5.94 17.14 -15.53
C PRO A 162 5.93 15.94 -16.48
N ASP A 163 7.06 15.65 -17.14
CA ASP A 163 7.20 14.51 -18.06
C ASP A 163 7.07 13.15 -17.36
N GLU A 164 7.54 13.04 -16.13
CA GLU A 164 7.32 11.85 -15.30
C GLU A 164 5.85 11.77 -14.88
N ALA A 165 5.28 12.87 -14.39
CA ALA A 165 3.89 12.92 -13.94
C ALA A 165 2.90 12.49 -15.04
N LEU A 166 3.15 12.86 -16.29
CA LEU A 166 2.35 12.45 -17.46
C LEU A 166 2.37 10.92 -17.69
N ARG A 167 3.41 10.23 -17.23
CA ARG A 167 3.59 8.79 -17.42
C ARG A 167 3.19 7.95 -16.22
N MET A 168 2.89 8.61 -15.10
CA MET A 168 2.39 7.95 -13.90
C MET A 168 0.93 7.52 -14.08
N ASP A 169 0.63 6.28 -13.67
CA ASP A 169 -0.74 5.83 -13.51
C ASP A 169 -1.52 6.82 -12.62
N PRO A 170 -2.71 7.26 -13.01
CA PRO A 170 -3.56 8.13 -12.18
C PRO A 170 -3.76 7.61 -10.75
N GLN A 171 -3.72 6.28 -10.55
CA GLN A 171 -3.81 5.67 -9.23
C GLN A 171 -2.64 6.04 -8.33
N GLN A 172 -1.41 6.16 -8.88
CA GLN A 172 -0.24 6.64 -8.13
C GLN A 172 -0.42 8.09 -7.68
N ARG A 173 -0.97 8.94 -8.56
CA ARG A 173 -1.20 10.36 -8.30
C ARG A 173 -2.24 10.56 -7.20
N LEU A 174 -3.39 9.90 -7.34
CA LEU A 174 -4.47 9.93 -6.35
C LEU A 174 -4.00 9.44 -4.96
N LEU A 175 -3.25 8.34 -4.93
CA LEU A 175 -2.76 7.80 -3.67
C LEU A 175 -1.75 8.71 -2.97
N LEU A 176 -0.90 9.42 -3.70
CA LEU A 176 -0.01 10.42 -3.11
C LEU A 176 -0.81 11.52 -2.41
N GLU A 177 -1.77 12.14 -3.12
CA GLU A 177 -2.59 13.22 -2.56
C GLU A 177 -3.44 12.73 -1.38
N VAL A 178 -4.16 11.63 -1.54
CA VAL A 178 -5.05 11.10 -0.50
C VAL A 178 -4.25 10.57 0.71
N SER A 179 -3.02 10.06 0.53
CA SER A 179 -2.16 9.68 1.65
C SER A 179 -1.70 10.89 2.45
N TRP A 180 -1.34 11.98 1.78
CA TRP A 180 -1.00 13.24 2.44
C TRP A 180 -2.17 13.76 3.26
N GLU A 181 -3.35 13.84 2.68
CA GLU A 181 -4.57 14.29 3.35
C GLU A 181 -4.96 13.39 4.54
N ALA A 182 -4.77 12.07 4.42
CA ALA A 182 -5.00 11.15 5.52
C ALA A 182 -4.06 11.41 6.70
N LEU A 183 -2.79 11.77 6.45
CA LEU A 183 -1.83 12.18 7.47
C LEU A 183 -2.23 13.51 8.11
N GLU A 184 -2.63 14.52 7.33
CA GLU A 184 -3.15 15.78 7.84
C GLU A 184 -4.38 15.54 8.74
N HIS A 185 -5.32 14.70 8.30
CA HIS A 185 -6.49 14.33 9.08
C HIS A 185 -6.14 13.57 10.38
N ALA A 186 -5.03 12.83 10.39
CA ALA A 186 -4.49 12.18 11.58
C ALA A 186 -3.75 13.16 12.53
N GLY A 187 -3.52 14.40 12.11
CA GLY A 187 -2.68 15.36 12.82
C GLY A 187 -1.22 14.93 12.89
N ILE A 188 -0.75 14.20 11.86
CA ILE A 188 0.64 13.77 11.73
C ILE A 188 1.35 14.73 10.76
N ILE A 189 2.44 15.31 11.21
CA ILE A 189 3.34 16.10 10.36
C ILE A 189 4.15 15.11 9.51
N PRO A 190 4.00 15.11 8.17
CA PRO A 190 4.63 14.08 7.31
C PRO A 190 6.15 14.01 7.47
N GLU A 191 6.83 15.14 7.67
CA GLU A 191 8.28 15.21 7.90
C GLU A 191 8.71 14.46 9.18
N SER A 192 7.81 14.31 10.16
CA SER A 192 8.11 13.56 11.38
C SER A 192 8.20 12.05 11.16
N LEU A 193 7.73 11.57 10.00
CA LEU A 193 7.78 10.16 9.62
C LEU A 193 9.09 9.77 8.94
N ARG A 194 9.96 10.72 8.59
CA ARG A 194 11.21 10.42 7.90
C ARG A 194 12.04 9.37 8.64
N LEU A 195 12.54 8.41 7.88
CA LEU A 195 13.34 7.27 8.36
C LEU A 195 12.63 6.40 9.42
N SER A 196 11.32 6.61 9.61
CA SER A 196 10.53 5.79 10.53
C SER A 196 10.16 4.44 9.91
N ARG A 197 9.74 3.50 10.76
CA ARG A 197 9.16 2.22 10.34
C ARG A 197 7.67 2.36 10.00
N THR A 198 7.31 3.39 9.26
CA THR A 198 5.94 3.54 8.74
C THR A 198 5.76 2.62 7.54
N GLY A 199 4.75 1.74 7.58
CA GLY A 199 4.42 0.82 6.49
C GLY A 199 3.41 1.41 5.51
N VAL A 200 3.43 0.93 4.26
CA VAL A 200 2.46 1.28 3.20
C VAL A 200 1.89 0.00 2.60
N PHE A 201 0.57 -0.16 2.67
CA PHE A 201 -0.15 -1.34 2.19
C PHE A 201 -1.29 -0.88 1.27
N VAL A 202 -1.22 -1.21 -0.02
CA VAL A 202 -2.17 -0.67 -1.01
C VAL A 202 -2.80 -1.79 -1.83
N GLY A 203 -4.14 -1.80 -1.84
CA GLY A 203 -4.94 -2.68 -2.70
C GLY A 203 -5.15 -2.05 -4.08
N VAL A 204 -4.69 -2.73 -5.13
CA VAL A 204 -4.87 -2.31 -6.53
C VAL A 204 -5.02 -3.55 -7.42
N SER A 205 -5.99 -3.55 -8.32
CA SER A 205 -6.17 -4.62 -9.30
C SER A 205 -6.32 -4.14 -10.76
N SER A 206 -6.44 -2.83 -10.98
CA SER A 206 -6.54 -2.26 -12.34
C SER A 206 -5.17 -1.87 -12.89
N THR A 207 -4.94 -2.19 -14.16
CA THR A 207 -3.72 -1.84 -14.93
C THR A 207 -4.07 -1.14 -16.24
N ASP A 208 -5.20 -0.46 -16.29
CA ASP A 208 -5.75 0.15 -17.50
C ASP A 208 -4.80 1.16 -18.13
N TYR A 209 -4.09 1.94 -17.30
CA TYR A 209 -3.19 2.99 -17.78
C TYR A 209 -1.99 2.44 -18.56
N VAL A 210 -1.42 1.33 -18.12
CA VAL A 210 -0.30 0.68 -18.82
C VAL A 210 -0.72 0.25 -20.23
N ARG A 211 -1.94 -0.27 -20.38
CA ARG A 211 -2.49 -0.65 -21.68
C ARG A 211 -2.67 0.57 -22.58
N LEU A 212 -3.21 1.65 -22.03
CA LEU A 212 -3.40 2.92 -22.75
C LEU A 212 -2.08 3.49 -23.26
N VAL A 213 -1.08 3.60 -22.39
CA VAL A 213 0.26 4.11 -22.74
C VAL A 213 0.93 3.21 -23.79
N SER A 214 0.82 1.89 -23.63
CA SER A 214 1.41 0.92 -24.58
C SER A 214 0.74 0.96 -25.96
N ALA A 215 -0.56 1.28 -26.02
CA ALA A 215 -1.29 1.40 -27.29
C ALA A 215 -0.98 2.71 -28.03
N SER A 216 -0.48 3.73 -27.35
CA SER A 216 -0.06 5.01 -27.95
C SER A 216 1.31 4.89 -28.63
N ALA A 217 1.36 4.21 -29.78
CA ALA A 217 2.55 3.78 -30.53
C ALA A 217 3.51 4.91 -31.00
N GLN A 218 3.32 6.16 -30.65
CA GLN A 218 4.10 7.30 -31.17
C GLN A 218 5.14 7.85 -30.18
N GLN A 219 5.22 7.38 -28.95
CA GLN A 219 6.16 7.91 -27.96
C GLN A 219 7.35 6.96 -27.74
N LYS A 220 8.54 7.53 -27.71
CA LYS A 220 9.76 6.80 -27.34
C LYS A 220 9.62 6.34 -25.88
N SER A 221 9.83 5.05 -25.64
CA SER A 221 9.83 4.48 -24.28
C SER A 221 10.92 5.12 -23.42
N THR A 222 10.57 5.45 -22.19
CA THR A 222 11.46 6.03 -21.18
C THR A 222 11.42 5.19 -19.90
N ILE A 223 12.34 5.45 -18.98
CA ILE A 223 12.33 4.80 -17.65
C ILE A 223 11.04 5.12 -16.88
N TRP A 224 10.44 6.27 -17.11
CA TRP A 224 9.21 6.67 -16.46
C TRP A 224 7.98 5.87 -16.89
N ASP A 225 7.99 5.22 -18.06
CA ASP A 225 6.94 4.28 -18.43
C ASP A 225 6.96 3.05 -17.52
N ASN A 226 8.18 2.60 -17.13
CA ASN A 226 8.33 1.49 -16.21
C ASN A 226 7.91 1.87 -14.78
N THR A 227 8.40 3.00 -14.26
CA THR A 227 8.06 3.45 -12.91
C THR A 227 6.62 3.93 -12.81
N GLY A 228 6.08 4.55 -13.85
CA GLY A 228 4.70 5.01 -13.91
C GLY A 228 3.68 3.88 -14.06
N GLY A 229 4.06 2.78 -14.72
CA GLY A 229 3.16 1.65 -15.01
C GLY A 229 3.31 0.45 -14.06
N SER A 230 4.37 0.36 -13.26
CA SER A 230 4.58 -0.79 -12.38
C SER A 230 3.69 -0.72 -11.13
N SER A 231 2.95 -1.81 -10.86
CA SER A 231 2.10 -1.89 -9.68
C SER A 231 2.89 -1.74 -8.38
N SER A 232 4.12 -2.27 -8.29
CA SER A 232 4.95 -2.15 -7.08
C SER A 232 5.28 -0.69 -6.73
N ILE A 233 5.40 0.18 -7.74
CA ILE A 233 5.72 1.59 -7.53
C ILE A 233 4.56 2.37 -6.91
N ILE A 234 3.33 1.88 -7.02
CA ILE A 234 2.14 2.52 -6.43
C ILE A 234 2.32 2.74 -4.92
N ALA A 235 2.71 1.72 -4.17
CA ALA A 235 3.00 1.85 -2.74
C ALA A 235 4.38 2.49 -2.49
N ASN A 236 5.40 2.09 -3.27
CA ASN A 236 6.77 2.52 -3.05
C ASN A 236 6.96 4.03 -3.30
N ARG A 237 6.17 4.64 -4.17
CA ARG A 237 6.23 6.08 -4.41
C ARG A 237 5.81 6.89 -3.19
N ILE A 238 4.81 6.41 -2.43
CA ILE A 238 4.43 7.01 -1.16
C ILE A 238 5.59 6.90 -0.16
N SER A 239 6.18 5.70 -0.05
CA SER A 239 7.32 5.47 0.83
C SER A 239 8.53 6.33 0.46
N TYR A 240 8.80 6.49 -0.83
CA TYR A 240 9.87 7.33 -1.35
C TYR A 240 9.64 8.81 -1.04
N PHE A 241 8.44 9.32 -1.30
CA PHE A 241 8.09 10.73 -1.06
C PHE A 241 8.16 11.10 0.42
N LEU A 242 7.67 10.22 1.30
CA LEU A 242 7.67 10.44 2.76
C LEU A 242 9.00 10.06 3.43
N ASP A 243 9.97 9.50 2.68
CA ASP A 243 11.26 9.01 3.20
C ASP A 243 11.08 8.04 4.38
N ILE A 244 10.19 7.04 4.22
CA ILE A 244 9.84 6.05 5.25
C ILE A 244 10.39 4.67 4.90
N GLN A 245 10.70 3.84 5.92
CA GLN A 245 11.48 2.60 5.78
C GLN A 245 10.73 1.33 6.22
N GLY A 246 9.44 1.42 6.54
CA GLY A 246 8.62 0.25 6.84
C GLY A 246 8.27 -0.57 5.61
N PRO A 247 7.56 -1.71 5.77
CA PRO A 247 7.09 -2.52 4.65
C PRO A 247 6.28 -1.68 3.65
N SER A 248 6.53 -1.89 2.34
CA SER A 248 5.83 -1.16 1.26
C SER A 248 5.34 -2.18 0.23
N ILE A 249 4.04 -2.45 0.22
CA ILE A 249 3.45 -3.61 -0.45
C ILE A 249 2.21 -3.23 -1.23
N VAL A 250 2.12 -3.71 -2.47
CA VAL A 250 0.88 -3.68 -3.26
C VAL A 250 0.26 -5.07 -3.25
N ILE A 251 -1.03 -5.11 -3.04
CA ILE A 251 -1.83 -6.33 -2.92
C ILE A 251 -2.87 -6.36 -4.05
N ASP A 252 -2.91 -7.45 -4.79
CA ASP A 252 -3.98 -7.75 -5.74
C ASP A 252 -4.64 -9.07 -5.37
N THR A 253 -5.82 -8.97 -4.80
CA THR A 253 -6.76 -10.06 -4.55
C THR A 253 -8.14 -9.70 -5.12
N ALA A 254 -8.15 -8.99 -6.25
CA ALA A 254 -9.34 -8.46 -6.91
C ALA A 254 -10.18 -7.56 -5.96
N CYS A 255 -11.48 -7.80 -5.85
CA CYS A 255 -12.40 -6.96 -5.07
C CYS A 255 -12.04 -6.85 -3.58
N SER A 256 -11.32 -7.82 -3.02
CA SER A 256 -10.91 -7.83 -1.61
C SER A 256 -9.57 -7.16 -1.32
N SER A 257 -8.87 -6.65 -2.32
CA SER A 257 -7.47 -6.15 -2.20
C SER A 257 -7.28 -5.16 -1.06
N SER A 258 -8.16 -4.18 -0.90
CA SER A 258 -8.06 -3.16 0.14
C SER A 258 -8.29 -3.72 1.56
N LEU A 259 -9.23 -4.67 1.73
CA LEU A 259 -9.45 -5.32 3.02
C LEU A 259 -8.30 -6.28 3.39
N VAL A 260 -7.71 -6.96 2.41
CA VAL A 260 -6.49 -7.76 2.62
C VAL A 260 -5.31 -6.85 2.98
N ALA A 261 -5.21 -5.65 2.38
CA ALA A 261 -4.21 -4.66 2.78
C ALA A 261 -4.38 -4.25 4.25
N VAL A 262 -5.61 -3.98 4.70
CA VAL A 262 -5.92 -3.72 6.11
C VAL A 262 -5.49 -4.88 7.01
N HIS A 263 -5.82 -6.13 6.63
CA HIS A 263 -5.41 -7.32 7.39
C HIS A 263 -3.90 -7.42 7.54
N LEU A 264 -3.16 -7.27 6.45
CA LEU A 264 -1.69 -7.33 6.47
C LEU A 264 -1.07 -6.20 7.29
N ALA A 265 -1.62 -4.98 7.21
CA ALA A 265 -1.18 -3.85 8.01
C ALA A 265 -1.41 -4.10 9.52
N CYS A 266 -2.59 -4.61 9.91
CA CYS A 266 -2.86 -4.98 11.29
C CYS A 266 -1.88 -6.06 11.80
N ARG A 267 -1.55 -7.04 10.96
CA ARG A 267 -0.53 -8.05 11.26
C ARG A 267 0.84 -7.42 11.45
N SER A 268 1.26 -6.56 10.52
CA SER A 268 2.56 -5.87 10.58
C SER A 268 2.70 -4.98 11.81
N LEU A 269 1.64 -4.28 12.21
CA LEU A 269 1.60 -3.51 13.47
C LEU A 269 1.70 -4.44 14.70
N SER A 270 1.00 -5.58 14.69
CA SER A 270 1.00 -6.52 15.81
C SER A 270 2.33 -7.27 15.99
N THR A 271 3.07 -7.49 14.91
CA THR A 271 4.42 -8.10 14.92
C THR A 271 5.55 -7.08 15.07
N TRP A 272 5.21 -5.79 15.16
CA TRP A 272 6.19 -4.69 15.27
C TRP A 272 7.09 -4.51 14.04
N ASP A 273 6.65 -4.96 12.88
CA ASP A 273 7.34 -4.69 11.61
C ASP A 273 7.19 -3.22 11.19
N CYS A 274 6.10 -2.58 11.61
CA CYS A 274 5.89 -1.14 11.51
C CYS A 274 5.24 -0.55 12.77
N ASP A 275 5.31 0.78 12.93
CA ASP A 275 4.74 1.49 14.06
C ASP A 275 3.48 2.27 13.69
N ILE A 276 3.42 2.74 12.45
CA ILE A 276 2.27 3.36 11.79
C ILE A 276 2.10 2.66 10.44
N ALA A 277 0.89 2.53 9.94
CA ALA A 277 0.62 2.01 8.62
C ALA A 277 -0.33 2.93 7.82
N LEU A 278 0.08 3.32 6.62
CA LEU A 278 -0.78 3.91 5.60
C LEU A 278 -1.40 2.75 4.82
N VAL A 279 -2.71 2.64 4.84
CA VAL A 279 -3.42 1.54 4.19
C VAL A 279 -4.43 2.11 3.21
N GLY A 280 -4.25 1.81 1.93
CA GLY A 280 -5.07 2.37 0.88
C GLY A 280 -5.66 1.34 -0.06
N GLY A 281 -6.62 1.80 -0.84
CA GLY A 281 -7.15 1.11 -2.01
C GLY A 281 -7.52 2.14 -3.07
N THR A 282 -7.26 1.81 -4.32
CA THR A 282 -7.60 2.69 -5.43
C THR A 282 -8.05 1.90 -6.64
N ASN A 283 -8.97 2.47 -7.41
CA ASN A 283 -9.41 1.95 -8.68
C ASN A 283 -9.78 3.10 -9.62
N VAL A 284 -9.27 3.07 -10.84
CA VAL A 284 -9.60 4.04 -11.90
C VAL A 284 -9.96 3.27 -13.18
N LEU A 285 -11.03 3.68 -13.86
CA LEU A 285 -11.62 3.00 -15.02
C LEU A 285 -11.40 3.83 -16.28
N ILE A 286 -10.25 3.69 -16.92
CA ILE A 286 -9.87 4.51 -18.08
C ILE A 286 -9.89 3.74 -19.40
N SER A 287 -10.02 2.40 -19.36
CA SER A 287 -10.10 1.56 -20.54
C SER A 287 -11.46 0.87 -20.64
N PRO A 288 -12.08 0.81 -21.84
CA PRO A 288 -13.34 0.11 -22.06
C PRO A 288 -13.21 -1.41 -22.12
N GLU A 289 -12.01 -1.96 -22.41
CA GLU A 289 -11.85 -3.39 -22.66
C GLU A 289 -12.29 -4.28 -21.48
N PRO A 290 -11.96 -3.96 -20.20
CA PRO A 290 -12.38 -4.81 -19.09
C PRO A 290 -13.91 -4.91 -18.95
N TRP A 291 -14.66 -3.90 -19.40
CA TRP A 291 -16.13 -3.92 -19.36
C TRP A 291 -16.72 -5.01 -20.24
N GLY A 292 -16.10 -5.29 -21.41
CA GLY A 292 -16.54 -6.33 -22.32
C GLY A 292 -16.58 -7.70 -21.67
N GLY A 293 -15.51 -8.07 -20.95
CA GLY A 293 -15.45 -9.36 -20.23
C GLY A 293 -16.47 -9.48 -19.11
N PHE A 294 -16.68 -8.41 -18.32
CA PHE A 294 -17.70 -8.41 -17.27
C PHE A 294 -19.12 -8.49 -17.83
N ARG A 295 -19.39 -7.86 -18.98
CA ARG A 295 -20.68 -7.94 -19.65
C ARG A 295 -20.94 -9.33 -20.21
N GLU A 296 -19.95 -9.95 -20.87
CA GLU A 296 -20.02 -11.32 -21.38
C GLU A 296 -20.29 -12.32 -20.26
N ALA A 297 -19.66 -12.11 -19.10
CA ALA A 297 -19.90 -12.93 -17.91
C ALA A 297 -21.28 -12.69 -17.25
N GLY A 298 -22.07 -11.71 -17.72
CA GLY A 298 -23.40 -11.43 -17.19
C GLY A 298 -23.42 -10.89 -15.75
N ILE A 299 -22.33 -10.24 -15.31
CA ILE A 299 -22.19 -9.74 -13.92
C ILE A 299 -22.40 -8.23 -13.80
N LEU A 300 -22.51 -7.51 -14.94
CA LEU A 300 -22.87 -6.09 -14.95
C LEU A 300 -24.37 -5.90 -14.97
N SER A 301 -24.86 -4.95 -14.16
CA SER A 301 -26.25 -4.53 -14.18
C SER A 301 -26.63 -3.94 -15.55
N GLN A 302 -27.76 -4.39 -16.09
CA GLN A 302 -28.34 -3.84 -17.33
C GLN A 302 -29.10 -2.54 -17.09
N THR A 303 -29.55 -2.33 -15.85
CA THR A 303 -30.26 -1.10 -15.45
C THR A 303 -29.33 0.01 -15.02
N GLY A 304 -28.01 -0.28 -14.87
CA GLY A 304 -27.03 0.67 -14.38
C GLY A 304 -27.19 1.00 -12.89
N CYS A 305 -27.86 0.12 -12.14
CA CYS A 305 -28.07 0.30 -10.70
C CYS A 305 -27.73 -1.01 -9.95
N CYS A 306 -27.01 -0.91 -8.86
CA CYS A 306 -26.72 -2.05 -7.98
C CYS A 306 -27.89 -2.21 -6.99
N HIS A 307 -28.69 -3.24 -7.17
CA HIS A 307 -29.83 -3.57 -6.31
C HIS A 307 -29.45 -4.68 -5.32
N ALA A 308 -28.47 -4.38 -4.42
CA ALA A 308 -27.95 -5.36 -3.47
C ALA A 308 -29.06 -5.95 -2.58
N PHE A 309 -29.14 -7.28 -2.53
CA PHE A 309 -30.12 -8.07 -1.76
C PHE A 309 -31.60 -7.85 -2.14
N ASP A 310 -31.87 -7.22 -3.29
CA ASP A 310 -33.22 -7.01 -3.80
C ASP A 310 -33.58 -8.07 -4.84
N LYS A 311 -34.90 -8.31 -5.01
CA LYS A 311 -35.41 -9.21 -6.04
C LYS A 311 -35.13 -8.75 -7.48
N SER A 312 -34.86 -7.45 -7.65
CA SER A 312 -34.46 -6.81 -8.92
C SER A 312 -32.96 -6.84 -9.18
N ALA A 313 -32.16 -7.53 -8.32
CA ALA A 313 -30.73 -7.67 -8.50
C ALA A 313 -30.39 -8.30 -9.86
N ASP A 314 -29.77 -7.50 -10.74
CA ASP A 314 -29.45 -7.85 -12.12
C ASP A 314 -27.94 -7.75 -12.44
N GLY A 315 -27.12 -7.41 -11.46
CA GLY A 315 -25.68 -7.28 -11.60
C GLY A 315 -25.08 -6.11 -10.83
N MET A 316 -23.76 -6.01 -10.86
CA MET A 316 -23.01 -4.94 -10.21
C MET A 316 -22.82 -3.72 -11.11
N VAL A 317 -22.51 -2.58 -10.51
CA VAL A 317 -22.06 -1.37 -11.19
C VAL A 317 -20.60 -1.09 -10.79
N ARG A 318 -19.74 -0.85 -11.78
CA ARG A 318 -18.32 -0.56 -11.52
C ARG A 318 -18.14 0.86 -10.98
N GLY A 319 -17.12 1.06 -10.17
CA GLY A 319 -16.80 2.37 -9.59
C GLY A 319 -15.32 2.65 -9.53
N GLU A 320 -15.01 3.93 -9.55
CA GLU A 320 -13.69 4.48 -9.26
C GLU A 320 -13.62 4.95 -7.81
N GLY A 321 -12.43 5.22 -7.36
CA GLY A 321 -12.20 5.80 -6.05
C GLY A 321 -10.79 5.58 -5.55
N CYS A 322 -10.47 6.32 -4.51
CA CYS A 322 -9.27 6.18 -3.72
C CYS A 322 -9.60 6.44 -2.26
N GLY A 323 -9.17 5.55 -1.38
CA GLY A 323 -9.29 5.73 0.05
C GLY A 323 -8.02 5.32 0.76
N VAL A 324 -7.62 6.08 1.78
CA VAL A 324 -6.47 5.78 2.64
C VAL A 324 -6.87 5.98 4.10
N ILE A 325 -6.50 5.03 4.93
CA ILE A 325 -6.61 5.12 6.38
C ILE A 325 -5.22 5.06 7.02
N VAL A 326 -5.06 5.77 8.12
CA VAL A 326 -3.84 5.73 8.95
C VAL A 326 -4.12 4.86 10.16
N LEU A 327 -3.31 3.83 10.33
CA LEU A 327 -3.43 2.84 11.39
C LEU A 327 -2.26 2.92 12.36
N GLN A 328 -2.55 2.71 13.64
CA GLN A 328 -1.55 2.62 14.71
C GLN A 328 -2.02 1.62 15.78
N ARG A 329 -1.10 0.97 16.50
CA ARG A 329 -1.49 0.17 17.67
C ARG A 329 -2.30 1.02 18.64
N LEU A 330 -3.35 0.44 19.23
CA LEU A 330 -4.26 1.21 20.10
C LEU A 330 -3.54 1.78 21.35
N SER A 331 -2.58 1.03 21.91
CA SER A 331 -1.78 1.51 23.04
C SER A 331 -0.94 2.73 22.67
N ASP A 332 -0.28 2.70 21.51
CA ASP A 332 0.56 3.79 21.03
C ASP A 332 -0.27 5.04 20.70
N ALA A 333 -1.40 4.86 20.02
CA ALA A 333 -2.33 5.94 19.69
C ALA A 333 -2.86 6.66 20.96
N ARG A 334 -3.16 5.88 22.01
CA ARG A 334 -3.57 6.44 23.32
C ARG A 334 -2.44 7.17 24.02
N LEU A 335 -1.24 6.57 24.02
CA LEU A 335 -0.05 7.18 24.64
C LEU A 335 0.32 8.51 23.99
N GLU A 336 0.19 8.59 22.66
CA GLU A 336 0.46 9.81 21.88
C GLU A 336 -0.73 10.81 21.88
N GLY A 337 -1.84 10.48 22.54
CA GLY A 337 -3.03 11.36 22.58
C GLY A 337 -3.69 11.55 21.22
N ARG A 338 -3.60 10.56 20.32
CA ARG A 338 -4.20 10.62 18.97
C ARG A 338 -5.73 10.61 19.04
N ARG A 339 -6.37 11.30 18.10
CA ARG A 339 -7.79 11.15 17.86
C ARG A 339 -8.07 9.77 17.27
N ILE A 340 -8.84 8.94 17.95
CA ILE A 340 -9.21 7.60 17.51
C ILE A 340 -10.60 7.68 16.87
N LEU A 341 -10.69 7.35 15.59
CA LEU A 341 -11.93 7.38 14.81
C LEU A 341 -12.69 6.06 14.92
N ALA A 342 -11.96 4.94 14.92
CA ALA A 342 -12.49 3.60 15.04
C ALA A 342 -11.40 2.66 15.58
N ILE A 343 -11.82 1.48 16.02
CA ILE A 343 -10.92 0.43 16.52
C ILE A 343 -11.17 -0.85 15.70
N LEU A 344 -10.10 -1.38 15.09
CA LEU A 344 -10.10 -2.67 14.43
C LEU A 344 -9.73 -3.74 15.46
N THR A 345 -10.70 -4.55 15.86
CA THR A 345 -10.53 -5.57 16.90
C THR A 345 -10.07 -6.90 16.35
N GLY A 346 -10.39 -7.21 15.09
CA GLY A 346 -9.98 -8.44 14.43
C GLY A 346 -10.22 -8.42 12.93
N SER A 347 -9.59 -9.33 12.23
CA SER A 347 -9.76 -9.53 10.80
C SER A 347 -9.39 -10.96 10.42
N ALA A 348 -9.93 -11.45 9.30
CA ALA A 348 -9.61 -12.76 8.75
C ALA A 348 -9.56 -12.72 7.22
N VAL A 349 -8.77 -13.61 6.67
CA VAL A 349 -8.65 -13.89 5.23
C VAL A 349 -8.67 -15.40 5.02
N ASN A 350 -9.42 -15.86 4.03
CA ASN A 350 -9.39 -17.24 3.58
C ASN A 350 -9.54 -17.33 2.05
N GLN A 351 -9.73 -18.50 1.51
CA GLN A 351 -9.94 -18.77 0.10
C GLN A 351 -11.12 -19.71 -0.10
N ASP A 352 -11.89 -19.49 -1.16
CA ASP A 352 -13.05 -20.31 -1.53
C ASP A 352 -12.69 -21.77 -1.86
N GLY A 353 -11.43 -22.03 -2.25
CA GLY A 353 -10.99 -23.32 -2.70
C GLY A 353 -11.66 -23.74 -4.01
N LYS A 354 -11.91 -25.04 -4.17
CA LYS A 354 -12.59 -25.57 -5.35
C LYS A 354 -14.11 -25.39 -5.21
N SER A 355 -14.67 -24.44 -5.96
CA SER A 355 -16.12 -24.23 -6.09
C SER A 355 -16.63 -24.76 -7.45
N ASN A 356 -17.88 -24.46 -7.82
CA ASN A 356 -18.48 -24.85 -9.10
C ASN A 356 -17.92 -24.11 -10.32
N GLY A 357 -16.95 -23.24 -10.11
CA GLY A 357 -16.23 -22.47 -11.15
C GLY A 357 -15.37 -21.42 -10.49
N ILE A 358 -14.30 -20.98 -11.15
CA ILE A 358 -13.32 -20.05 -10.56
C ILE A 358 -13.93 -18.72 -10.10
N MET A 359 -15.07 -18.31 -10.69
CA MET A 359 -15.79 -17.10 -10.33
C MET A 359 -17.00 -17.36 -9.42
N ALA A 360 -17.31 -18.63 -9.10
CA ALA A 360 -18.47 -18.99 -8.30
C ALA A 360 -18.13 -18.91 -6.79
N PRO A 361 -18.89 -18.12 -5.99
CA PRO A 361 -18.66 -18.01 -4.57
C PRO A 361 -18.95 -19.32 -3.83
N ASN A 362 -18.24 -19.54 -2.71
CA ASN A 362 -18.41 -20.71 -1.84
C ASN A 362 -19.05 -20.30 -0.50
N PRO A 363 -20.30 -20.72 -0.21
CA PRO A 363 -20.99 -20.33 1.02
C PRO A 363 -20.27 -20.80 2.29
N SER A 364 -19.67 -21.99 2.28
CA SER A 364 -18.92 -22.51 3.46
C SER A 364 -17.66 -21.69 3.75
N ALA A 365 -16.97 -21.22 2.71
CA ALA A 365 -15.81 -20.36 2.87
C ALA A 365 -16.22 -18.97 3.41
N GLN A 366 -17.34 -18.42 2.93
CA GLN A 366 -17.87 -17.16 3.47
C GLN A 366 -18.25 -17.28 4.95
N ILE A 367 -18.95 -18.34 5.35
CA ILE A 367 -19.22 -18.61 6.76
C ILE A 367 -17.91 -18.68 7.56
N GLY A 368 -16.94 -19.46 7.08
CA GLY A 368 -15.66 -19.64 7.76
C GLY A 368 -14.86 -18.35 7.95
N VAL A 369 -14.85 -17.42 6.97
CA VAL A 369 -14.14 -16.15 7.12
C VAL A 369 -14.83 -15.23 8.13
N LEU A 370 -16.15 -15.19 8.17
CA LEU A 370 -16.93 -14.42 9.15
C LEU A 370 -16.69 -14.94 10.58
N GLU A 371 -16.80 -16.26 10.79
CA GLU A 371 -16.51 -16.87 12.09
C GLU A 371 -15.06 -16.61 12.54
N ASN A 372 -14.09 -16.72 11.62
CA ASN A 372 -12.68 -16.47 11.95
C ASN A 372 -12.42 -14.99 12.27
N ALA A 373 -13.11 -14.07 11.62
CA ALA A 373 -13.04 -12.65 11.96
C ALA A 373 -13.57 -12.38 13.37
N CYS A 374 -14.73 -12.93 13.72
CA CYS A 374 -15.30 -12.83 15.07
C CYS A 374 -14.37 -13.46 16.13
N LYS A 375 -13.79 -14.64 15.85
CA LYS A 375 -12.79 -15.28 16.73
C LYS A 375 -11.56 -14.40 16.91
N SER A 376 -11.04 -13.82 15.83
CA SER A 376 -9.89 -12.90 15.88
C SER A 376 -10.19 -11.67 16.73
N ALA A 377 -11.40 -11.13 16.59
CA ALA A 377 -11.89 -10.00 17.36
C ALA A 377 -12.26 -10.34 18.82
N ARG A 378 -12.45 -11.63 19.14
CA ARG A 378 -12.99 -12.10 20.43
C ARG A 378 -14.38 -11.52 20.73
N VAL A 379 -15.22 -11.41 19.71
CA VAL A 379 -16.58 -10.90 19.76
C VAL A 379 -17.55 -12.03 19.45
N ASP A 380 -18.64 -12.11 20.21
CA ASP A 380 -19.74 -13.02 19.88
C ASP A 380 -20.43 -12.51 18.60
N PRO A 381 -20.64 -13.35 17.58
CA PRO A 381 -21.37 -12.94 16.37
C PRO A 381 -22.70 -12.25 16.65
N LEU A 382 -23.41 -12.64 17.72
CA LEU A 382 -24.68 -12.03 18.12
C LEU A 382 -24.56 -10.58 18.67
N GLU A 383 -23.33 -10.13 18.96
CA GLU A 383 -23.06 -8.75 19.37
C GLU A 383 -22.82 -7.81 18.15
N ILE A 384 -22.79 -8.35 16.93
CA ILE A 384 -22.60 -7.57 15.70
C ILE A 384 -23.91 -6.84 15.37
N GLY A 385 -23.89 -5.54 15.49
CA GLY A 385 -25.07 -4.70 15.24
C GLY A 385 -25.25 -4.25 13.78
N TYR A 386 -24.20 -4.36 12.96
CA TYR A 386 -24.23 -3.93 11.55
C TYR A 386 -23.17 -4.66 10.74
N VAL A 387 -23.51 -5.01 9.49
CA VAL A 387 -22.59 -5.61 8.53
C VAL A 387 -22.61 -4.81 7.25
N GLU A 388 -21.47 -4.28 6.84
CA GLU A 388 -21.25 -3.79 5.48
C GLU A 388 -20.88 -4.97 4.61
N ALA A 389 -21.83 -5.42 3.79
CA ALA A 389 -21.69 -6.62 2.98
C ALA A 389 -20.93 -6.35 1.67
N HIS A 390 -20.56 -7.41 0.98
CA HIS A 390 -20.05 -7.30 -0.39
C HIS A 390 -21.14 -6.78 -1.32
N GLY A 391 -22.36 -7.35 -1.24
CA GLY A 391 -23.58 -6.79 -1.80
C GLY A 391 -23.50 -6.42 -3.28
N THR A 392 -23.04 -7.36 -4.12
CA THR A 392 -22.75 -7.08 -5.54
C THR A 392 -23.98 -6.84 -6.41
N GLY A 393 -25.18 -7.10 -5.89
CA GLY A 393 -26.41 -7.02 -6.70
C GLY A 393 -26.52 -8.15 -7.74
N THR A 394 -25.70 -9.20 -7.65
CA THR A 394 -25.78 -10.34 -8.54
C THR A 394 -26.75 -11.39 -7.98
N SER A 395 -27.59 -11.96 -8.83
CA SER A 395 -28.64 -12.89 -8.41
C SER A 395 -28.14 -14.15 -7.68
N LEU A 396 -26.92 -14.60 -7.97
CA LEU A 396 -26.27 -15.74 -7.30
C LEU A 396 -25.49 -15.28 -6.06
N GLY A 397 -24.66 -14.24 -6.19
CA GLY A 397 -23.76 -13.79 -5.13
C GLY A 397 -24.52 -13.33 -3.91
N ASP A 398 -25.53 -12.48 -4.08
CA ASP A 398 -26.32 -11.93 -2.97
C ASP A 398 -27.05 -13.02 -2.16
N ARG A 399 -27.54 -14.07 -2.83
CA ARG A 399 -28.21 -15.20 -2.13
C ARG A 399 -27.23 -15.99 -1.29
N ILE A 400 -26.04 -16.25 -1.80
CA ILE A 400 -25.00 -16.98 -1.10
C ILE A 400 -24.50 -16.17 0.10
N GLU A 401 -24.25 -14.89 -0.11
CA GLU A 401 -23.82 -13.98 0.96
C GLU A 401 -24.88 -13.80 2.04
N ALA A 402 -26.15 -13.57 1.66
CA ALA A 402 -27.24 -13.46 2.61
C ALA A 402 -27.42 -14.75 3.44
N HIS A 403 -27.24 -15.93 2.81
CA HIS A 403 -27.25 -17.20 3.53
C HIS A 403 -26.10 -17.28 4.53
N ALA A 404 -24.87 -16.94 4.13
CA ALA A 404 -23.70 -16.98 5.01
C ALA A 404 -23.83 -16.02 6.19
N LEU A 405 -24.33 -14.80 5.95
CA LEU A 405 -24.61 -13.80 6.99
C LEU A 405 -25.67 -14.30 7.97
N GLY A 406 -26.77 -14.91 7.47
CA GLY A 406 -27.82 -15.48 8.31
C GLY A 406 -27.36 -16.68 9.14
N MET A 407 -26.40 -17.47 8.64
CA MET A 407 -25.83 -18.60 9.39
C MET A 407 -24.92 -18.16 10.54
N VAL A 408 -24.28 -16.99 10.45
CA VAL A 408 -23.32 -16.53 11.44
C VAL A 408 -23.93 -15.53 12.41
N PHE A 409 -24.79 -14.64 11.94
CA PHE A 409 -25.31 -13.50 12.71
C PHE A 409 -26.83 -13.59 12.99
N GLY A 410 -27.53 -14.58 12.39
CA GLY A 410 -29.00 -14.71 12.40
C GLY A 410 -29.62 -15.50 13.55
#